data_e0f0a90b36c31b403c2d92b239ce7070
#
_entry.id   e0f0a90b36c31b403c2d92b239ce7070
#
_cell.length_a   1.000
_cell.length_b   1.000
_cell.length_c   1.000
_cell.angle_alpha   90.00
_cell.angle_beta   90.00
_cell.angle_gamma   90.00
#
_symmetry.space_group_name_H-M   'P 1'
#
loop_
_entity.id
_entity.type
_entity.pdbx_description
1 polymer ?
#
loop_
_entity_poly.entity_id
_entity_poly.type
_entity_poly.pdbx_seq_one_letter_code
_entity_poly.pdbx_strand_id
1 'polypeptide(L)'
;IPKIEILYIAGIFHDLGKGKGGDHSEIGAKSSFDFAIRIGMSETDASLISWLVKKHLIMSSISQKKDIGEAETIIEFSKHIEQSEKLDYLYLLTINDIRATNPALWNGWKHQLLKDLYILTRSKINKEPIIASSRIALERKKNTLLAYEDNDYAFLDKYLSNLGNNYFNINVSES
;
A
#
# COMPACT_ATOMS: atom_id res chain seq x y z
N ILE A 1 6.51 -12.74 -5.72
CA ILE A 1 5.73 -13.62 -4.84
C ILE A 1 5.98 -15.08 -5.19
N PRO A 2 6.16 -15.97 -4.18
CA PRO A 2 6.54 -17.36 -4.43
C PRO A 2 5.42 -18.22 -5.00
N LYS A 3 4.17 -17.99 -4.63
CA LYS A 3 3.00 -18.82 -4.98
C LYS A 3 1.90 -17.95 -5.57
N ILE A 4 1.80 -17.92 -6.90
CA ILE A 4 0.81 -17.08 -7.61
C ILE A 4 -0.64 -17.53 -7.36
N GLU A 5 -0.86 -18.81 -7.08
CA GLU A 5 -2.16 -19.39 -6.78
C GLU A 5 -2.83 -18.76 -5.55
N ILE A 6 -2.04 -18.32 -4.55
CA ILE A 6 -2.55 -17.60 -3.39
C ILE A 6 -3.24 -16.30 -3.83
N LEU A 7 -2.61 -15.57 -4.76
CA LEU A 7 -3.16 -14.31 -5.27
C LEU A 7 -4.44 -14.54 -6.07
N TYR A 8 -4.49 -15.59 -6.90
CA TYR A 8 -5.68 -15.92 -7.67
C TYR A 8 -6.86 -16.27 -6.77
N ILE A 9 -6.64 -17.12 -5.76
CA ILE A 9 -7.71 -17.53 -4.84
C ILE A 9 -8.19 -16.31 -4.03
N ALA A 10 -7.26 -15.49 -3.48
CA ALA A 10 -7.63 -14.28 -2.79
C ALA A 10 -8.43 -13.33 -3.70
N GLY A 11 -8.05 -13.18 -4.98
CA GLY A 11 -8.77 -12.39 -5.96
C GLY A 11 -10.18 -12.90 -6.27
N ILE A 12 -10.41 -14.21 -6.24
CA ILE A 12 -11.75 -14.79 -6.42
C ILE A 12 -12.64 -14.52 -5.21
N PHE A 13 -12.09 -14.59 -4.00
CA PHE A 13 -12.86 -14.56 -2.77
C PHE A 13 -13.00 -13.18 -2.12
N HIS A 14 -12.19 -12.15 -2.51
CA HIS A 14 -12.15 -10.87 -1.81
C HIS A 14 -13.52 -10.17 -1.71
N ASP A 15 -14.35 -10.33 -2.71
CA ASP A 15 -15.67 -9.72 -2.83
C ASP A 15 -16.85 -10.71 -2.71
N LEU A 16 -16.59 -12.00 -2.51
CA LEU A 16 -17.61 -13.05 -2.52
C LEU A 16 -18.68 -12.88 -1.43
N GLY A 17 -18.37 -12.17 -0.36
CA GLY A 17 -19.28 -11.88 0.74
C GLY A 17 -20.22 -10.69 0.51
N LYS A 18 -20.04 -9.91 -0.57
CA LYS A 18 -20.89 -8.75 -0.86
C LYS A 18 -22.36 -9.14 -1.00
N GLY A 19 -23.24 -8.36 -0.37
CA GLY A 19 -24.69 -8.60 -0.43
C GLY A 19 -25.24 -9.68 0.50
N LYS A 20 -24.40 -10.37 1.29
CA LYS A 20 -24.86 -11.45 2.20
C LYS A 20 -25.23 -10.98 3.62
N GLY A 21 -25.15 -9.65 3.88
CA GLY A 21 -25.31 -9.10 5.23
C GLY A 21 -24.07 -9.31 6.10
N GLY A 22 -23.76 -8.35 6.97
CA GLY A 22 -22.53 -8.38 7.78
C GLY A 22 -21.27 -7.92 7.05
N ASP A 23 -20.12 -8.15 7.67
CA ASP A 23 -18.82 -7.82 7.06
C ASP A 23 -18.47 -8.83 5.97
N HIS A 24 -18.53 -8.37 4.72
CA HIS A 24 -18.24 -9.21 3.54
C HIS A 24 -16.80 -9.74 3.54
N SER A 25 -15.86 -9.00 4.12
CA SER A 25 -14.45 -9.41 4.20
C SER A 25 -14.26 -10.59 5.16
N GLU A 26 -15.00 -10.62 6.28
CA GLU A 26 -14.99 -11.77 7.22
C GLU A 26 -15.62 -13.01 6.60
N ILE A 27 -16.76 -12.86 5.91
CA ILE A 27 -17.44 -13.98 5.23
C ILE A 27 -16.55 -14.54 4.13
N GLY A 28 -15.95 -13.68 3.31
CA GLY A 28 -15.02 -14.06 2.26
C GLY A 28 -13.77 -14.75 2.79
N ALA A 29 -13.19 -14.24 3.89
CA ALA A 29 -12.01 -14.79 4.53
C ALA A 29 -12.23 -16.22 5.02
N LYS A 30 -13.35 -16.47 5.71
CA LYS A 30 -13.70 -17.83 6.15
C LYS A 30 -13.89 -18.78 4.97
N SER A 31 -14.67 -18.34 3.97
CA SER A 31 -14.96 -19.17 2.78
C SER A 31 -13.69 -19.48 1.98
N SER A 32 -12.74 -18.54 1.89
CA SER A 32 -11.48 -18.75 1.18
C SER A 32 -10.54 -19.71 1.91
N PHE A 33 -10.53 -19.66 3.24
CA PHE A 33 -9.77 -20.61 4.05
C PHE A 33 -10.28 -22.04 3.86
N ASP A 34 -11.60 -22.26 4.05
CA ASP A 34 -12.24 -23.55 3.91
C ASP A 34 -12.05 -24.13 2.49
N PHE A 35 -12.12 -23.28 1.48
CA PHE A 35 -11.85 -23.66 0.09
C PHE A 35 -10.40 -24.09 -0.11
N ALA A 36 -9.42 -23.31 0.37
CA ALA A 36 -8.00 -23.60 0.21
C ALA A 36 -7.63 -24.94 0.87
N ILE A 37 -8.13 -25.20 2.08
CA ILE A 37 -7.93 -26.52 2.76
C ILE A 37 -8.54 -27.65 1.93
N ARG A 38 -9.76 -27.45 1.41
CA ARG A 38 -10.45 -28.50 0.62
C ARG A 38 -9.73 -28.92 -0.64
N ILE A 39 -9.03 -27.96 -1.30
CA ILE A 39 -8.23 -28.24 -2.50
C ILE A 39 -6.82 -28.74 -2.19
N GLY A 40 -6.49 -28.96 -0.91
CA GLY A 40 -5.22 -29.57 -0.47
C GLY A 40 -4.08 -28.58 -0.26
N MET A 41 -4.35 -27.27 -0.12
CA MET A 41 -3.32 -26.29 0.25
C MET A 41 -2.90 -26.45 1.71
N SER A 42 -1.69 -26.03 2.03
CA SER A 42 -1.22 -26.01 3.42
C SER A 42 -2.04 -25.03 4.27
N GLU A 43 -2.14 -25.29 5.57
CA GLU A 43 -2.81 -24.39 6.51
C GLU A 43 -2.20 -22.99 6.53
N THR A 44 -0.88 -22.89 6.34
CA THR A 44 -0.16 -21.61 6.21
C THR A 44 -0.63 -20.83 5.00
N ASP A 45 -0.73 -21.48 3.83
CA ASP A 45 -1.19 -20.85 2.60
C ASP A 45 -2.68 -20.45 2.70
N ALA A 46 -3.52 -21.33 3.26
CA ALA A 46 -4.94 -21.05 3.51
C ALA A 46 -5.13 -19.85 4.45
N SER A 47 -4.31 -19.76 5.50
CA SER A 47 -4.31 -18.62 6.43
C SER A 47 -3.88 -17.33 5.76
N LEU A 48 -2.88 -17.36 4.87
CA LEU A 48 -2.45 -16.19 4.10
C LEU A 48 -3.54 -15.73 3.14
N ILE A 49 -4.20 -16.63 2.43
CA ILE A 49 -5.34 -16.32 1.56
C ILE A 49 -6.47 -15.65 2.35
N SER A 50 -6.87 -16.26 3.47
CA SER A 50 -7.91 -15.73 4.35
C SER A 50 -7.57 -14.33 4.86
N TRP A 51 -6.33 -14.11 5.29
CA TRP A 51 -5.85 -12.82 5.74
C TRP A 51 -5.88 -11.78 4.60
N LEU A 52 -5.48 -12.14 3.39
CA LEU A 52 -5.53 -11.25 2.21
C LEU A 52 -6.96 -10.83 1.91
N VAL A 53 -7.91 -11.77 1.89
CA VAL A 53 -9.33 -11.49 1.68
C VAL A 53 -9.88 -10.57 2.77
N LYS A 54 -9.58 -10.85 4.04
CA LYS A 54 -9.99 -10.01 5.17
C LYS A 54 -9.45 -8.59 5.10
N LYS A 55 -8.21 -8.41 4.62
CA LYS A 55 -7.49 -7.14 4.64
C LYS A 55 -7.41 -6.44 3.27
N HIS A 56 -8.10 -6.94 2.23
CA HIS A 56 -7.94 -6.44 0.85
C HIS A 56 -8.18 -4.93 0.69
N LEU A 57 -9.04 -4.32 1.50
CA LEU A 57 -9.34 -2.88 1.43
C LEU A 57 -8.38 -1.97 2.21
N ILE A 58 -7.55 -2.53 3.12
CA ILE A 58 -6.78 -1.69 4.07
C ILE A 58 -5.76 -0.82 3.35
N MET A 59 -5.06 -1.35 2.36
CA MET A 59 -4.01 -0.63 1.65
C MET A 59 -4.58 0.50 0.78
N SER A 60 -5.66 0.25 0.05
CA SER A 60 -6.36 1.26 -0.74
C SER A 60 -6.98 2.35 0.14
N SER A 61 -7.54 1.98 1.29
CA SER A 61 -8.13 2.92 2.24
C SER A 61 -7.07 3.86 2.85
N ILE A 62 -5.95 3.32 3.31
CA ILE A 62 -4.88 4.12 3.92
C ILE A 62 -4.25 5.05 2.88
N SER A 63 -3.91 4.54 1.69
CA SER A 63 -3.27 5.35 0.65
C SER A 63 -4.12 6.53 0.18
N GLN A 64 -5.45 6.45 0.30
CA GLN A 64 -6.36 7.51 -0.17
C GLN A 64 -6.84 8.45 0.95
N LYS A 65 -6.82 8.02 2.21
CA LYS A 65 -7.45 8.76 3.33
C LYS A 65 -6.45 9.31 4.34
N LYS A 66 -5.20 8.81 4.35
CA LYS A 66 -4.18 9.23 5.31
C LYS A 66 -2.98 9.85 4.59
N ASP A 67 -2.28 10.75 5.26
CA ASP A 67 -0.99 11.23 4.76
C ASP A 67 0.07 10.15 4.98
N ILE A 68 0.51 9.54 3.87
CA ILE A 68 1.56 8.52 3.90
C ILE A 68 2.97 9.10 4.07
N GLY A 69 3.10 10.43 4.10
CA GLY A 69 4.33 11.13 4.51
C GLY A 69 4.54 11.14 6.03
N GLU A 70 3.47 10.92 6.80
CA GLU A 70 3.54 10.84 8.25
C GLU A 70 4.08 9.48 8.72
N ALA A 71 5.10 9.52 9.57
CA ALA A 71 5.71 8.29 10.12
C ALA A 71 4.69 7.44 10.88
N GLU A 72 3.74 8.07 11.60
CA GLU A 72 2.71 7.38 12.36
C GLU A 72 1.80 6.54 11.47
N THR A 73 1.42 7.05 10.29
CA THR A 73 0.63 6.30 9.30
C THR A 73 1.34 5.01 8.87
N ILE A 74 2.66 5.09 8.61
CA ILE A 74 3.46 3.92 8.23
C ILE A 74 3.61 2.94 9.39
N ILE A 75 3.82 3.44 10.61
CA ILE A 75 3.92 2.62 11.82
C ILE A 75 2.61 1.86 12.05
N GLU A 76 1.46 2.53 12.03
CA GLU A 76 0.16 1.89 12.19
C GLU A 76 -0.09 0.83 11.11
N PHE A 77 0.15 1.18 9.84
CA PHE A 77 -0.05 0.24 8.75
C PHE A 77 0.87 -0.98 8.87
N SER A 78 2.15 -0.78 9.23
CA SER A 78 3.10 -1.88 9.40
C SER A 78 2.69 -2.89 10.49
N LYS A 79 2.02 -2.44 11.56
CA LYS A 79 1.46 -3.31 12.62
C LYS A 79 0.38 -4.26 12.08
N HIS A 80 -0.38 -3.84 11.07
CA HIS A 80 -1.39 -4.69 10.44
C HIS A 80 -0.80 -5.75 9.50
N ILE A 81 0.39 -5.48 8.95
CA ILE A 81 1.01 -6.31 7.92
C ILE A 81 1.94 -7.36 8.53
N GLU A 82 2.81 -6.95 9.47
CA GLU A 82 3.78 -7.76 10.23
C GLU A 82 4.92 -8.37 9.40
N GLN A 83 4.67 -8.82 8.16
CA GLN A 83 5.62 -9.56 7.33
C GLN A 83 5.69 -8.99 5.91
N SER A 84 6.90 -8.91 5.34
CA SER A 84 7.11 -8.41 3.98
C SER A 84 6.38 -9.24 2.92
N GLU A 85 6.28 -10.56 3.11
CA GLU A 85 5.55 -11.44 2.19
C GLU A 85 4.05 -11.08 2.13
N LYS A 86 3.41 -10.87 3.28
CA LYS A 86 2.01 -10.41 3.33
C LYS A 86 1.81 -9.08 2.61
N LEU A 87 2.78 -8.15 2.76
CA LEU A 87 2.77 -6.87 2.08
C LEU A 87 2.86 -7.04 0.56
N ASP A 88 3.74 -7.92 0.08
CA ASP A 88 3.95 -8.17 -1.35
C ASP A 88 2.65 -8.68 -2.01
N TYR A 89 1.99 -9.66 -1.40
CA TYR A 89 0.69 -10.17 -1.87
C TYR A 89 -0.41 -9.12 -1.81
N LEU A 90 -0.52 -8.39 -0.70
CA LEU A 90 -1.54 -7.35 -0.52
C LEU A 90 -1.40 -6.22 -1.54
N TYR A 91 -0.18 -5.79 -1.82
CA TYR A 91 0.11 -4.76 -2.83
C TYR A 91 -0.37 -5.20 -4.21
N LEU A 92 -0.04 -6.43 -4.63
CA LEU A 92 -0.47 -6.96 -5.91
C LEU A 92 -1.99 -7.15 -5.99
N LEU A 93 -2.61 -7.67 -4.91
CA LEU A 93 -4.07 -7.82 -4.84
C LEU A 93 -4.75 -6.46 -4.99
N THR A 94 -4.30 -5.44 -4.26
CA THR A 94 -4.88 -4.09 -4.29
C THR A 94 -4.78 -3.44 -5.68
N ILE A 95 -3.63 -3.56 -6.36
CA ILE A 95 -3.46 -3.02 -7.72
C ILE A 95 -4.41 -3.71 -8.70
N ASN A 96 -4.47 -5.04 -8.65
CA ASN A 96 -5.30 -5.81 -9.58
C ASN A 96 -6.79 -5.57 -9.34
N ASP A 97 -7.24 -5.48 -8.09
CA ASP A 97 -8.61 -5.15 -7.72
C ASP A 97 -9.03 -3.78 -8.27
N ILE A 98 -8.24 -2.72 -8.02
CA ILE A 98 -8.55 -1.37 -8.51
C ILE A 98 -8.62 -1.35 -10.04
N ARG A 99 -7.68 -2.00 -10.73
CA ARG A 99 -7.62 -2.03 -12.19
C ARG A 99 -8.74 -2.85 -12.82
N ALA A 100 -9.16 -3.93 -12.16
CA ALA A 100 -10.25 -4.78 -12.63
C ALA A 100 -11.62 -4.14 -12.41
N THR A 101 -11.80 -3.46 -11.27
CA THR A 101 -13.09 -2.84 -10.91
C THR A 101 -13.40 -1.64 -11.79
N ASN A 102 -12.44 -0.74 -11.99
CA ASN A 102 -12.61 0.41 -12.88
C ASN A 102 -11.25 0.92 -13.38
N PRO A 103 -10.88 0.60 -14.63
CA PRO A 103 -9.61 1.07 -15.21
C PRO A 103 -9.45 2.59 -15.20
N ALA A 104 -10.53 3.37 -15.27
CA ALA A 104 -10.47 4.83 -15.21
C ALA A 104 -10.08 5.37 -13.84
N LEU A 105 -10.25 4.57 -12.78
CA LEU A 105 -9.78 4.92 -11.43
C LEU A 105 -8.27 4.72 -11.26
N TRP A 106 -7.63 3.98 -12.17
CA TRP A 106 -6.20 3.76 -12.15
C TRP A 106 -5.49 4.90 -12.89
N ASN A 107 -4.79 5.73 -12.15
CA ASN A 107 -3.99 6.82 -12.69
C ASN A 107 -2.59 6.85 -12.05
N GLY A 108 -1.69 7.66 -12.61
CA GLY A 108 -0.31 7.77 -12.14
C GLY A 108 -0.19 8.19 -10.67
N TRP A 109 -1.10 9.02 -10.20
CA TRP A 109 -1.12 9.48 -8.80
C TRP A 109 -1.46 8.34 -7.82
N LYS A 110 -2.53 7.57 -8.09
CA LYS A 110 -2.88 6.40 -7.27
C LYS A 110 -1.78 5.33 -7.28
N HIS A 111 -1.21 5.08 -8.46
CA HIS A 111 -0.07 4.18 -8.57
C HIS A 111 1.06 4.64 -7.64
N GLN A 112 1.43 5.91 -7.68
CA GLN A 112 2.52 6.44 -6.87
C GLN A 112 2.22 6.35 -5.37
N LEU A 113 1.00 6.70 -4.93
CA LEU A 113 0.59 6.57 -3.53
C LEU A 113 0.72 5.13 -3.01
N LEU A 114 0.21 4.15 -3.76
CA LEU A 114 0.30 2.73 -3.37
C LEU A 114 1.74 2.25 -3.36
N LYS A 115 2.55 2.65 -4.35
CA LYS A 115 3.97 2.30 -4.44
C LYS A 115 4.75 2.87 -3.25
N ASP A 116 4.50 4.12 -2.90
CA ASP A 116 5.19 4.77 -1.79
C ASP A 116 4.80 4.13 -0.44
N LEU A 117 3.50 3.88 -0.22
CA LEU A 117 3.04 3.16 0.97
C LEU A 117 3.70 1.78 1.07
N TYR A 118 3.81 1.05 -0.04
CA TYR A 118 4.48 -0.23 -0.10
C TYR A 118 5.97 -0.12 0.29
N ILE A 119 6.72 0.79 -0.34
CA ILE A 119 8.17 0.95 -0.11
C ILE A 119 8.44 1.35 1.35
N LEU A 120 7.72 2.35 1.86
CA LEU A 120 7.91 2.85 3.23
C LEU A 120 7.59 1.77 4.28
N THR A 121 6.49 1.05 4.06
CA THR A 121 6.08 -0.04 4.97
C THR A 121 7.08 -1.20 4.92
N ARG A 122 7.57 -1.56 3.74
CA ARG A 122 8.57 -2.63 3.58
C ARG A 122 9.87 -2.28 4.31
N SER A 123 10.38 -1.06 4.14
CA SER A 123 11.57 -0.58 4.87
C SER A 123 11.36 -0.61 6.38
N LYS A 124 10.15 -0.23 6.85
CA LYS A 124 9.80 -0.30 8.27
C LYS A 124 9.80 -1.72 8.82
N ILE A 125 9.18 -2.67 8.10
CA ILE A 125 9.13 -4.09 8.50
C ILE A 125 10.54 -4.69 8.53
N ASN A 126 11.37 -4.39 7.54
CA ASN A 126 12.73 -4.90 7.42
C ASN A 126 13.74 -4.19 8.35
N LYS A 127 13.30 -3.18 9.14
CA LYS A 127 14.16 -2.35 10.00
C LYS A 127 15.30 -1.67 9.22
N GLU A 128 15.06 -1.36 7.95
CA GLU A 128 15.99 -0.62 7.12
C GLU A 128 15.96 0.88 7.48
N PRO A 129 17.10 1.60 7.36
CA PRO A 129 17.11 3.05 7.56
C PRO A 129 16.11 3.72 6.60
N ILE A 130 15.25 4.60 7.12
CA ILE A 130 14.20 5.30 6.35
C ILE A 130 14.82 6.41 5.45
N ILE A 131 15.99 6.21 4.89
CA ILE A 131 16.60 7.12 3.91
C ILE A 131 15.72 7.27 2.66
N ALA A 132 14.89 6.25 2.37
CA ALA A 132 13.92 6.29 1.29
C ALA A 132 12.77 7.29 1.53
N SER A 133 12.36 7.53 2.78
CA SER A 133 11.22 8.40 3.10
C SER A 133 11.48 9.86 2.75
N SER A 134 12.68 10.36 3.04
CA SER A 134 13.05 11.74 2.71
C SER A 134 13.12 11.97 1.20
N ARG A 135 13.63 10.99 0.43
CA ARG A 135 13.65 11.04 -1.04
C ARG A 135 12.24 10.97 -1.64
N ILE A 136 11.40 10.09 -1.13
CA ILE A 136 10.02 9.95 -1.60
C ILE A 136 9.19 11.20 -1.27
N ALA A 137 9.34 11.77 -0.08
CA ALA A 137 8.70 13.02 0.29
C ALA A 137 9.18 14.19 -0.58
N LEU A 138 10.47 14.24 -0.91
CA LEU A 138 11.05 15.25 -1.79
C LEU A 138 10.55 15.09 -3.23
N GLU A 139 10.54 13.88 -3.78
CA GLU A 139 10.02 13.61 -5.13
C GLU A 139 8.52 13.90 -5.23
N ARG A 140 7.73 13.61 -4.20
CA ARG A 140 6.32 14.01 -4.15
C ARG A 140 6.14 15.50 -4.17
N LYS A 141 6.84 16.25 -3.30
CA LYS A 141 6.79 17.72 -3.33
C LYS A 141 7.17 18.24 -4.70
N LYS A 142 8.22 17.71 -5.31
CA LYS A 142 8.64 18.07 -6.65
C LYS A 142 7.54 17.79 -7.69
N ASN A 143 6.94 16.60 -7.67
CA ASN A 143 5.90 16.21 -8.62
C ASN A 143 4.57 17.00 -8.39
N THR A 144 4.23 17.32 -7.15
CA THR A 144 3.07 18.17 -6.84
C THR A 144 3.29 19.59 -7.34
N LEU A 145 4.49 20.14 -7.17
CA LEU A 145 4.85 21.46 -7.67
C LEU A 145 4.90 21.51 -9.19
N LEU A 146 5.34 20.44 -9.85
CA LEU A 146 5.36 20.31 -11.31
C LEU A 146 3.96 20.12 -11.93
N ALA A 147 2.98 19.68 -11.14
CA ALA A 147 1.59 19.56 -11.56
C ALA A 147 0.79 20.87 -11.49
N TYR A 148 1.32 21.89 -10.82
CA TYR A 148 0.80 23.26 -10.90
C TYR A 148 1.34 23.91 -12.18
N GLU A 149 0.46 24.15 -13.14
CA GLU A 149 0.75 24.66 -14.50
C GLU A 149 1.22 26.14 -14.56
N ASP A 150 1.81 26.69 -13.52
CA ASP A 150 2.37 28.03 -13.57
C ASP A 150 3.88 28.00 -13.84
N ASN A 151 4.23 28.56 -14.96
CA ASN A 151 5.43 28.53 -15.77
C ASN A 151 6.73 29.11 -15.15
N ASP A 152 7.01 28.94 -13.87
CA ASP A 152 8.30 29.38 -13.32
C ASP A 152 9.15 28.24 -12.72
N TYR A 153 9.49 27.28 -13.58
CA TYR A 153 10.35 26.13 -13.22
C TYR A 153 11.72 26.56 -12.69
N ALA A 154 12.27 27.68 -13.16
CA ALA A 154 13.57 28.18 -12.74
C ALA A 154 13.56 28.71 -11.31
N PHE A 155 12.46 29.33 -10.89
CA PHE A 155 12.27 29.78 -9.51
C PHE A 155 12.11 28.60 -8.56
N LEU A 156 11.32 27.59 -8.94
CA LEU A 156 11.08 26.40 -8.13
C LEU A 156 12.36 25.56 -7.94
N ASP A 157 13.17 25.39 -8.97
CA ASP A 157 14.43 24.63 -8.89
C ASP A 157 15.44 25.37 -8.01
N LYS A 158 15.51 26.69 -8.11
CA LYS A 158 16.36 27.54 -7.25
C LYS A 158 15.87 27.56 -5.79
N TYR A 159 14.55 27.58 -5.57
CA TYR A 159 13.96 27.53 -4.24
C TYR A 159 14.17 26.17 -3.58
N LEU A 160 13.97 25.06 -4.30
CA LEU A 160 14.21 23.71 -3.81
C LEU A 160 15.69 23.42 -3.56
N SER A 161 16.59 23.97 -4.39
CA SER A 161 18.04 23.85 -4.23
C SER A 161 18.56 24.63 -3.01
N ASN A 162 17.90 25.75 -2.66
CA ASN A 162 18.24 26.55 -1.49
C ASN A 162 17.65 26.03 -0.17
N LEU A 163 16.64 25.15 -0.22
CA LEU A 163 16.07 24.51 0.96
C LEU A 163 16.94 23.37 1.49
N GLY A 164 18.20 23.35 1.26
CA GLY A 164 19.26 22.42 1.71
C GLY A 164 18.78 21.13 2.40
N ASN A 165 19.58 20.09 2.37
CA ASN A 165 19.28 18.80 3.03
C ASN A 165 18.83 18.90 4.51
N ASN A 166 19.10 20.00 5.18
CA ASN A 166 18.74 20.22 6.59
C ASN A 166 17.25 20.54 6.81
N TYR A 167 16.55 21.14 5.83
CA TYR A 167 15.13 21.43 5.97
C TYR A 167 14.26 20.16 6.00
N PHE A 168 14.72 19.12 5.34
CA PHE A 168 14.04 17.82 5.28
C PHE A 168 14.41 16.90 6.46
N ASN A 169 15.51 17.20 7.19
CA ASN A 169 15.94 16.45 8.37
C ASN A 169 15.33 16.97 9.69
N ILE A 170 14.79 18.18 9.72
CA ILE A 170 14.26 18.80 10.94
C ILE A 170 12.97 18.14 11.44
N ASN A 171 12.20 17.47 10.59
CA ASN A 171 10.97 16.78 10.99
C ASN A 171 11.16 15.30 11.38
N VAL A 172 12.39 14.82 11.54
CA VAL A 172 12.68 13.41 11.87
C VAL A 172 13.37 13.27 13.24
N SER A 173 13.77 14.37 13.89
CA SER A 173 14.59 14.33 15.10
C SER A 173 13.89 14.75 16.41
N GLU A 174 12.59 15.08 16.40
CA GLU A 174 11.85 15.41 17.64
C GLU A 174 10.49 14.71 17.67
N SER A 175 10.48 13.48 18.13
CA SER A 175 9.39 12.82 18.88
C SER A 175 9.84 11.45 19.37
#